data_594e741cb36945b4c9ef70b15a225b30
#
_entry.id   594e741cb36945b4c9ef70b15a225b30
#
_cell.length_a   1.000
_cell.length_b   1.000
_cell.length_c   1.000
_cell.angle_alpha   90.00
_cell.angle_beta   90.00
_cell.angle_gamma   90.00
#
_symmetry.space_group_name_H-M   'P 1'
#
loop_
_entity.id
_entity.type
_entity.pdbx_description
1 polymer ?
#
loop_
_entity_poly.entity_id
_entity_poly.type
_entity_poly.pdbx_seq_one_letter_code
_entity_poly.pdbx_strand_id
1 'polypeptide(L)'
;QFWNYEISHDEVTDVDFGASLAIKEQEGASVKSLIGQALVYDARDSRVGPTEGFLARYNIDLAGMGGSVKFVRNKVKAIQYFPIADQVTLSISGNAGLIIGFGQDTRIIDRFFLGGTSLRGFTNSGVGPRDTVTDDAVGGRWIYGGSLQTTFPMGLPNELGILGHVFGDIGSLGSSDKDAGTIRDTKSLRAAMGVGISWKSPFGPIAIEWSMPLLKEDFDKTELLRFDFGARF
;
A
#
# COMPACT_ATOMS: atom_id res chain seq x y z
N GLN A 1 12.47 -12.92 -13.11
CA GLN A 1 12.35 -11.70 -13.89
C GLN A 1 11.12 -11.79 -14.77
N PHE A 2 10.28 -10.74 -14.76
CA PHE A 2 9.05 -10.66 -15.54
C PHE A 2 9.02 -9.33 -16.28
N TRP A 3 8.48 -9.35 -17.50
CA TRP A 3 8.22 -8.17 -18.29
C TRP A 3 6.73 -8.11 -18.59
N ASN A 4 6.17 -6.91 -18.57
CA ASN A 4 4.80 -6.68 -18.98
C ASN A 4 4.73 -5.44 -19.86
N TYR A 5 3.78 -5.46 -20.79
CA TYR A 5 3.38 -4.29 -21.55
C TYR A 5 1.89 -4.09 -21.33
N GLU A 6 1.50 -2.84 -21.07
CA GLU A 6 0.12 -2.47 -20.80
C GLU A 6 -0.24 -1.25 -21.66
N ILE A 7 -1.36 -1.33 -22.33
CA ILE A 7 -2.06 -0.16 -22.89
C ILE A 7 -3.37 -0.04 -22.15
N SER A 8 -3.63 1.12 -21.56
CA SER A 8 -4.92 1.45 -20.97
C SER A 8 -5.45 2.76 -21.53
N HIS A 9 -6.77 2.81 -21.69
CA HIS A 9 -7.53 4.02 -21.94
C HIS A 9 -8.33 4.29 -20.68
N ASP A 10 -7.96 5.34 -19.96
CA ASP A 10 -8.59 5.73 -18.72
C ASP A 10 -9.39 7.00 -18.96
N GLU A 11 -10.67 6.99 -18.61
CA GLU A 11 -11.54 8.15 -18.70
C GLU A 11 -12.10 8.48 -17.31
N VAL A 12 -11.89 9.73 -16.88
CA VAL A 12 -12.47 10.28 -15.66
C VAL A 12 -13.67 11.11 -16.04
N THR A 13 -14.86 10.64 -15.69
CA THR A 13 -16.14 11.27 -16.02
C THR A 13 -16.96 11.51 -14.77
N ASP A 14 -17.95 12.36 -14.85
CA ASP A 14 -18.93 12.63 -13.79
C ASP A 14 -18.28 13.05 -12.47
N VAL A 15 -17.21 13.87 -12.55
CA VAL A 15 -16.53 14.38 -11.36
C VAL A 15 -17.50 15.25 -10.56
N ASP A 16 -17.71 14.88 -9.29
CA ASP A 16 -18.58 15.62 -8.38
C ASP A 16 -18.20 17.10 -8.33
N PHE A 17 -19.21 17.98 -8.36
CA PHE A 17 -18.98 19.43 -8.24
C PHE A 17 -18.26 19.81 -6.94
N GLY A 18 -18.44 19.02 -5.87
CA GLY A 18 -17.75 19.15 -4.59
C GLY A 18 -16.34 18.58 -4.55
N ALA A 19 -15.87 17.87 -5.58
CA ALA A 19 -14.51 17.27 -5.59
C ALA A 19 -13.41 18.33 -5.61
N SER A 20 -12.21 17.94 -5.14
CA SER A 20 -11.03 18.81 -5.15
C SER A 20 -10.65 19.27 -6.56
N LEU A 21 -10.02 20.44 -6.66
CA LEU A 21 -9.53 20.96 -7.95
C LEU A 21 -8.55 19.97 -8.60
N ALA A 22 -7.72 19.32 -7.80
CA ALA A 22 -6.76 18.33 -8.28
C ALA A 22 -7.43 17.11 -8.97
N ILE A 23 -8.63 16.71 -8.53
CA ILE A 23 -9.43 15.64 -9.18
C ILE A 23 -10.11 16.20 -10.43
N LYS A 24 -10.72 17.37 -10.37
CA LYS A 24 -11.40 18.02 -11.51
C LYS A 24 -10.48 18.26 -12.69
N GLU A 25 -9.24 18.66 -12.45
CA GLU A 25 -8.25 18.87 -13.51
C GLU A 25 -7.82 17.57 -14.22
N GLN A 26 -8.21 16.40 -13.69
CA GLN A 26 -7.95 15.10 -14.32
C GLN A 26 -9.16 14.54 -15.08
N GLU A 27 -10.27 15.30 -15.15
CA GLU A 27 -11.43 14.93 -15.96
C GLU A 27 -11.04 14.82 -17.43
N GLY A 28 -11.58 13.81 -18.09
CA GLY A 28 -11.32 13.51 -19.50
C GLY A 28 -10.56 12.22 -19.72
N ALA A 29 -10.31 11.95 -21.01
CA ALA A 29 -9.68 10.73 -21.45
C ALA A 29 -8.15 10.83 -21.46
N SER A 30 -7.48 9.73 -21.13
CA SER A 30 -6.04 9.60 -21.26
C SER A 30 -5.66 8.20 -21.73
N VAL A 31 -4.59 8.13 -22.52
CA VAL A 31 -4.01 6.87 -22.96
C VAL A 31 -2.67 6.68 -22.28
N LYS A 32 -2.50 5.55 -21.62
CA LYS A 32 -1.26 5.14 -20.98
C LYS A 32 -0.70 3.92 -21.72
N SER A 33 0.54 4.02 -22.17
CA SER A 33 1.32 2.92 -22.72
C SER A 33 2.54 2.72 -21.81
N LEU A 34 2.61 1.56 -21.15
CA LEU A 34 3.56 1.29 -20.07
C LEU A 34 4.33 0.00 -20.35
N ILE A 35 5.64 0.06 -20.17
CA ILE A 35 6.51 -1.12 -20.07
C ILE A 35 6.92 -1.27 -18.62
N GLY A 36 6.65 -2.45 -18.07
CA GLY A 36 7.02 -2.80 -16.71
C GLY A 36 8.04 -3.94 -16.66
N GLN A 37 8.92 -3.88 -15.69
CA GLN A 37 9.83 -4.96 -15.33
C GLN A 37 9.72 -5.25 -13.84
N ALA A 38 9.64 -6.55 -13.49
CA ALA A 38 9.71 -7.01 -12.12
C ALA A 38 10.89 -7.96 -11.94
N LEU A 39 11.75 -7.65 -10.97
CA LEU A 39 12.78 -8.53 -10.45
C LEU A 39 12.30 -9.10 -9.12
N VAL A 40 12.25 -10.42 -9.01
CA VAL A 40 11.80 -11.11 -7.80
C VAL A 40 12.90 -12.09 -7.38
N TYR A 41 13.31 -11.99 -6.13
CA TYR A 41 14.13 -12.97 -5.44
C TYR A 41 13.29 -13.57 -4.31
N ASP A 42 13.01 -14.85 -4.39
CA ASP A 42 12.16 -15.58 -3.45
C ASP A 42 12.92 -16.80 -2.93
N ALA A 43 13.37 -16.70 -1.69
CA ALA A 43 14.08 -17.75 -0.94
C ALA A 43 13.32 -18.14 0.33
N ARG A 44 11.99 -18.06 0.31
CA ARG A 44 11.14 -18.50 1.41
C ARG A 44 10.96 -20.01 1.37
N ASP A 45 10.81 -20.62 2.54
CA ASP A 45 10.47 -22.04 2.73
C ASP A 45 9.13 -22.42 2.09
N SER A 46 8.17 -21.50 2.12
CA SER A 46 6.83 -21.70 1.54
C SER A 46 6.31 -20.39 0.93
N ARG A 47 5.54 -20.52 -0.16
CA ARG A 47 4.81 -19.36 -0.73
C ARG A 47 3.52 -19.06 0.02
N VAL A 48 2.95 -20.05 0.68
CA VAL A 48 1.71 -19.92 1.46
C VAL A 48 2.00 -20.20 2.93
N GLY A 49 2.02 -19.15 3.76
CA GLY A 49 2.36 -19.23 5.18
C GLY A 49 3.85 -19.53 5.40
N PRO A 50 4.75 -18.66 4.90
CA PRO A 50 6.19 -18.80 5.13
C PRO A 50 6.54 -18.67 6.60
N THR A 51 7.51 -19.46 7.06
CA THR A 51 8.04 -19.43 8.42
C THR A 51 9.49 -18.99 8.46
N GLU A 52 10.21 -19.16 7.34
CA GLU A 52 11.62 -18.80 7.22
C GLU A 52 11.92 -18.28 5.82
N GLY A 53 13.00 -17.50 5.70
CA GLY A 53 13.53 -17.05 4.42
C GLY A 53 13.17 -15.63 4.06
N PHE A 54 13.50 -15.24 2.84
CA PHE A 54 13.47 -13.86 2.37
C PHE A 54 12.79 -13.75 1.00
N LEU A 55 11.97 -12.70 0.84
CA LEU A 55 11.42 -12.27 -0.44
C LEU A 55 11.81 -10.82 -0.69
N ALA A 56 12.36 -10.53 -1.86
CA ALA A 56 12.52 -9.17 -2.36
C ALA A 56 11.91 -9.03 -3.74
N ARG A 57 11.23 -7.91 -3.96
CA ARG A 57 10.66 -7.56 -5.24
C ARG A 57 10.96 -6.10 -5.58
N TYR A 58 11.50 -5.89 -6.77
CA TYR A 58 11.67 -4.57 -7.36
C TYR A 58 10.88 -4.48 -8.65
N ASN A 59 10.08 -3.43 -8.78
CA ASN A 59 9.33 -3.14 -10.00
C ASN A 59 9.73 -1.76 -10.51
N ILE A 60 9.95 -1.67 -11.80
CA ILE A 60 10.11 -0.42 -12.54
C ILE A 60 9.06 -0.38 -13.65
N ASP A 61 8.30 0.70 -13.71
CA ASP A 61 7.29 0.96 -14.72
C ASP A 61 7.68 2.23 -15.46
N LEU A 62 7.77 2.17 -16.79
CA LEU A 62 8.02 3.30 -17.68
C LEU A 62 6.79 3.53 -18.56
N ALA A 63 6.10 4.63 -18.36
CA ALA A 63 5.02 5.09 -19.21
C ALA A 63 5.50 6.20 -20.15
N GLY A 64 5.02 6.21 -21.41
CA GLY A 64 5.34 7.26 -22.36
C GLY A 64 5.81 6.78 -23.74
N MET A 65 5.73 5.49 -24.01
CA MET A 65 6.02 4.92 -25.34
C MET A 65 4.79 4.93 -26.26
N GLY A 66 4.15 6.09 -26.35
CA GLY A 66 2.83 6.32 -26.96
C GLY A 66 1.81 6.71 -25.90
N GLY A 67 0.80 7.47 -26.28
CA GLY A 67 -0.21 7.99 -25.36
C GLY A 67 0.18 9.32 -24.70
N SER A 68 -0.70 9.80 -23.80
CA SER A 68 -0.61 11.11 -23.17
C SER A 68 0.09 11.09 -21.81
N VAL A 69 0.22 9.90 -21.16
CA VAL A 69 0.76 9.74 -19.80
C VAL A 69 2.24 9.38 -19.87
N LYS A 70 3.10 10.12 -19.13
CA LYS A 70 4.56 9.95 -19.14
C LYS A 70 5.13 10.00 -17.73
N PHE A 71 5.66 8.88 -17.23
CA PHE A 71 6.34 8.80 -15.94
C PHE A 71 7.28 7.61 -15.85
N VAL A 72 8.18 7.62 -14.86
CA VAL A 72 8.82 6.43 -14.33
C VAL A 72 8.36 6.20 -12.91
N ARG A 73 8.01 4.96 -12.58
CA ARG A 73 7.60 4.55 -11.23
C ARG A 73 8.45 3.38 -10.77
N ASN A 74 9.06 3.53 -9.61
CA ASN A 74 9.85 2.51 -8.95
C ASN A 74 9.15 2.06 -7.68
N LYS A 75 9.12 0.75 -7.44
CA LYS A 75 8.59 0.15 -6.21
C LYS A 75 9.53 -0.94 -5.74
N VAL A 76 9.87 -0.95 -4.47
CA VAL A 76 10.59 -2.02 -3.81
C VAL A 76 9.78 -2.54 -2.64
N LYS A 77 9.80 -3.85 -2.46
CA LYS A 77 9.24 -4.52 -1.28
C LYS A 77 10.19 -5.64 -0.87
N ALA A 78 10.44 -5.75 0.42
CA ALA A 78 11.21 -6.85 0.99
C ALA A 78 10.51 -7.36 2.25
N ILE A 79 10.63 -8.66 2.51
CA ILE A 79 10.13 -9.30 3.71
C ILE A 79 11.06 -10.45 4.12
N GLN A 80 11.42 -10.50 5.39
CA GLN A 80 12.20 -11.55 6.00
C GLN A 80 11.37 -12.24 7.07
N TYR A 81 11.42 -13.56 7.09
CA TYR A 81 10.77 -14.42 8.08
C TYR A 81 11.79 -15.12 8.95
N PHE A 82 11.51 -15.19 10.25
CA PHE A 82 12.35 -15.81 11.26
C PHE A 82 11.50 -16.74 12.14
N PRO A 83 11.77 -18.04 12.18
CA PRO A 83 11.18 -18.92 13.18
C PRO A 83 11.83 -18.61 14.55
N ILE A 84 11.08 -17.99 15.46
CA ILE A 84 11.60 -17.59 16.79
C ILE A 84 11.26 -18.60 17.89
N ALA A 85 10.25 -19.43 17.69
CA ALA A 85 9.88 -20.55 18.53
C ALA A 85 9.08 -21.57 17.71
N ASP A 86 8.72 -22.70 18.32
CA ASP A 86 7.84 -23.68 17.66
C ASP A 86 6.52 -23.02 17.26
N GLN A 87 6.20 -23.08 15.95
CA GLN A 87 5.04 -22.47 15.31
C GLN A 87 4.91 -20.93 15.51
N VAL A 88 5.95 -20.26 16.00
CA VAL A 88 5.97 -18.80 16.16
C VAL A 88 6.92 -18.17 15.16
N THR A 89 6.39 -17.35 14.27
CA THR A 89 7.13 -16.69 13.20
C THR A 89 7.15 -15.19 13.37
N LEU A 90 8.34 -14.60 13.39
CA LEU A 90 8.54 -13.16 13.28
C LEU A 90 8.72 -12.80 11.81
N SER A 91 8.00 -11.82 11.32
CA SER A 91 8.21 -11.24 10.00
C SER A 91 8.55 -9.75 10.09
N ILE A 92 9.56 -9.34 9.33
CA ILE A 92 9.98 -7.95 9.18
C ILE A 92 9.82 -7.59 7.71
N SER A 93 9.01 -6.59 7.40
CA SER A 93 8.82 -6.15 6.03
C SER A 93 9.02 -4.66 5.86
N GLY A 94 9.44 -4.28 4.66
CA GLY A 94 9.56 -2.88 4.26
C GLY A 94 9.20 -2.70 2.80
N ASN A 95 8.69 -1.52 2.48
CA ASN A 95 8.40 -1.12 1.11
C ASN A 95 8.72 0.35 0.91
N ALA A 96 9.07 0.69 -0.32
CA ALA A 96 9.23 2.08 -0.75
C ALA A 96 8.82 2.23 -2.22
N GLY A 97 8.43 3.44 -2.59
CA GLY A 97 8.05 3.76 -3.95
C GLY A 97 8.33 5.22 -4.29
N LEU A 98 8.62 5.46 -5.56
CA LEU A 98 8.82 6.79 -6.13
C LEU A 98 8.28 6.83 -7.55
N ILE A 99 7.49 7.87 -7.86
CA ILE A 99 7.02 8.16 -9.20
C ILE A 99 7.49 9.56 -9.62
N ILE A 100 7.98 9.69 -10.84
CA ILE A 100 8.47 10.93 -11.43
C ILE A 100 7.82 11.11 -12.79
N GLY A 101 7.07 12.19 -12.97
CA GLY A 101 6.49 12.58 -14.26
C GLY A 101 7.52 13.22 -15.18
N PHE A 102 7.40 13.01 -16.49
CA PHE A 102 8.26 13.61 -17.49
C PHE A 102 7.54 14.78 -18.18
N GLY A 103 7.86 16.02 -17.74
CA GLY A 103 7.29 17.24 -18.32
C GLY A 103 5.81 17.45 -18.05
N GLN A 104 5.24 16.70 -17.11
CA GLN A 104 3.85 16.78 -16.69
C GLN A 104 3.69 16.30 -15.25
N ASP A 105 2.62 16.73 -14.59
CA ASP A 105 2.24 16.26 -13.27
C ASP A 105 1.82 14.78 -13.33
N THR A 106 2.08 14.05 -12.25
CA THR A 106 1.62 12.66 -12.14
C THR A 106 0.12 12.63 -11.84
N ARG A 107 -0.61 11.75 -12.52
CA ARG A 107 -2.05 11.59 -12.30
C ARG A 107 -2.31 10.97 -10.92
N ILE A 108 -3.41 11.36 -10.27
CA ILE A 108 -3.80 10.84 -8.95
C ILE A 108 -3.90 9.30 -8.99
N ILE A 109 -4.47 8.73 -10.05
CA ILE A 109 -4.61 7.27 -10.22
C ILE A 109 -3.28 6.52 -10.31
N ASP A 110 -2.19 7.20 -10.67
CA ASP A 110 -0.85 6.61 -10.78
C ASP A 110 0.00 6.82 -9.53
N ARG A 111 -0.44 7.68 -8.61
CA ARG A 111 0.25 8.01 -7.35
C ARG A 111 0.14 6.89 -6.33
N PHE A 112 0.87 7.05 -5.23
CA PHE A 112 0.79 6.17 -4.07
C PHE A 112 -0.27 6.64 -3.08
N PHE A 113 -0.86 5.66 -2.39
CA PHE A 113 -1.77 5.88 -1.28
C PHE A 113 -1.36 5.00 -0.10
N LEU A 114 -1.57 5.48 1.12
CA LEU A 114 -1.18 4.80 2.34
C LEU A 114 -2.38 4.68 3.29
N GLY A 115 -2.48 3.54 3.96
CA GLY A 115 -3.59 3.16 4.83
C GLY A 115 -4.15 1.79 4.48
N GLY A 116 -5.18 1.38 5.14
CA GLY A 116 -5.76 0.05 4.95
C GLY A 116 -4.78 -1.06 5.33
N THR A 117 -4.56 -1.99 4.41
CA THR A 117 -3.63 -3.11 4.61
C THR A 117 -2.16 -2.70 4.56
N SER A 118 -1.83 -1.54 3.98
CA SER A 118 -0.45 -1.05 3.87
C SER A 118 0.04 -0.30 5.11
N LEU A 119 -0.89 0.22 5.91
CA LEU A 119 -0.66 0.83 7.21
C LEU A 119 -1.94 0.64 8.03
N ARG A 120 -1.99 -0.42 8.83
CA ARG A 120 -3.15 -0.78 9.65
C ARG A 120 -3.41 0.29 10.71
N GLY A 121 -4.65 0.46 11.15
CA GLY A 121 -5.05 1.57 12.04
C GLY A 121 -5.52 2.82 11.30
N PHE A 122 -5.39 2.85 9.98
CA PHE A 122 -5.86 3.93 9.12
C PHE A 122 -6.76 3.38 8.01
N THR A 123 -7.77 4.13 7.61
CA THR A 123 -8.65 3.74 6.49
C THR A 123 -7.87 3.67 5.18
N ASN A 124 -8.45 3.08 4.14
CA ASN A 124 -7.86 3.13 2.80
C ASN A 124 -7.65 4.59 2.38
N SER A 125 -6.43 4.93 1.93
CA SER A 125 -6.04 6.31 1.60
C SER A 125 -6.23 7.30 2.76
N GLY A 126 -6.22 6.80 3.99
CA GLY A 126 -6.44 7.60 5.20
C GLY A 126 -5.29 8.49 5.60
N VAL A 127 -4.11 8.28 5.01
CA VAL A 127 -2.87 9.01 5.32
C VAL A 127 -2.34 9.69 4.06
N GLY A 128 -1.72 10.86 4.21
CA GLY A 128 -0.96 11.54 3.17
C GLY A 128 -1.56 12.85 2.69
N PRO A 129 -1.12 13.33 1.52
CA PRO A 129 -1.59 14.59 0.97
C PRO A 129 -3.10 14.62 0.78
N ARG A 130 -3.74 15.65 1.29
CA ARG A 130 -5.19 15.79 1.32
C ARG A 130 -5.62 17.23 1.06
N ASP A 131 -6.67 17.40 0.27
CA ASP A 131 -7.27 18.71 0.04
C ASP A 131 -7.88 19.24 1.35
N THR A 132 -7.64 20.51 1.68
CA THR A 132 -8.09 21.12 2.93
C THR A 132 -9.56 21.55 2.92
N VAL A 133 -10.15 21.65 1.73
CA VAL A 133 -11.54 22.10 1.54
C VAL A 133 -12.48 20.94 1.38
N THR A 134 -12.10 19.96 0.53
CA THR A 134 -12.95 18.81 0.18
C THR A 134 -12.61 17.55 0.98
N ASP A 135 -11.47 17.56 1.66
CA ASP A 135 -10.94 16.40 2.40
C ASP A 135 -10.62 15.18 1.53
N ASP A 136 -10.45 15.39 0.23
CA ASP A 136 -10.07 14.34 -0.73
C ASP A 136 -8.61 13.96 -0.59
N ALA A 137 -8.31 12.65 -0.59
CA ALA A 137 -6.96 12.13 -0.68
C ALA A 137 -6.43 12.29 -2.11
N VAL A 138 -5.34 13.02 -2.28
CA VAL A 138 -4.74 13.28 -3.60
C VAL A 138 -3.52 12.43 -3.91
N GLY A 139 -3.14 11.53 -2.98
CA GLY A 139 -1.98 10.66 -3.11
C GLY A 139 -0.64 11.38 -3.12
N GLY A 140 0.44 10.62 -3.05
CA GLY A 140 1.81 11.13 -3.02
C GLY A 140 2.70 10.55 -4.10
N ARG A 141 3.78 11.25 -4.44
CA ARG A 141 4.78 10.77 -5.39
C ARG A 141 5.80 9.82 -4.79
N TRP A 142 5.95 9.84 -3.49
CA TRP A 142 6.80 8.88 -2.79
C TRP A 142 6.05 8.28 -1.60
N ILE A 143 6.42 7.06 -1.26
CA ILE A 143 5.89 6.30 -0.14
C ILE A 143 7.01 5.46 0.47
N TYR A 144 6.98 5.29 1.76
CA TYR A 144 7.70 4.19 2.43
C TYR A 144 6.88 3.68 3.59
N GLY A 145 7.11 2.42 3.93
CA GLY A 145 6.47 1.75 5.06
C GLY A 145 7.28 0.57 5.55
N GLY A 146 7.00 0.16 6.75
CA GLY A 146 7.58 -1.01 7.38
C GLY A 146 6.61 -1.65 8.35
N SER A 147 6.71 -2.97 8.52
CA SER A 147 5.90 -3.74 9.44
C SER A 147 6.75 -4.78 10.16
N LEU A 148 6.53 -4.89 11.45
CA LEU A 148 7.01 -5.97 12.31
C LEU A 148 5.80 -6.75 12.78
N GLN A 149 5.76 -8.07 12.52
CA GLN A 149 4.63 -8.90 12.93
C GLN A 149 5.13 -10.23 13.49
N THR A 150 4.55 -10.63 14.62
CA THR A 150 4.74 -11.97 15.18
C THR A 150 3.44 -12.75 15.06
N THR A 151 3.49 -13.92 14.42
CA THR A 151 2.37 -14.85 14.24
C THR A 151 2.58 -16.07 15.13
N PHE A 152 1.53 -16.54 15.82
CA PHE A 152 1.61 -17.62 16.81
C PHE A 152 0.33 -18.47 16.82
N PRO A 153 0.40 -19.74 17.26
CA PRO A 153 -0.78 -20.59 17.43
C PRO A 153 -1.61 -20.12 18.62
N MET A 154 -2.94 -20.23 18.48
CA MET A 154 -3.89 -19.82 19.55
C MET A 154 -4.30 -20.97 20.46
N GLY A 155 -3.61 -22.11 20.43
CA GLY A 155 -3.99 -23.31 21.21
C GLY A 155 -5.19 -24.06 20.59
N LEU A 156 -5.58 -23.73 19.37
CA LEU A 156 -6.60 -24.44 18.61
C LEU A 156 -5.97 -25.56 17.76
N PRO A 157 -6.73 -26.59 17.37
CA PRO A 157 -6.24 -27.62 16.45
C PRO A 157 -5.68 -27.00 15.17
N ASN A 158 -4.48 -27.43 14.74
CA ASN A 158 -3.77 -26.89 13.58
C ASN A 158 -4.57 -27.01 12.27
N GLU A 159 -5.44 -28.03 12.19
CA GLU A 159 -6.32 -28.28 11.04
C GLU A 159 -7.29 -27.14 10.77
N LEU A 160 -7.63 -26.35 11.79
CA LEU A 160 -8.50 -25.17 11.63
C LEU A 160 -7.78 -24.02 10.91
N GLY A 161 -6.44 -24.02 10.89
CA GLY A 161 -5.66 -22.99 10.22
C GLY A 161 -5.84 -21.57 10.82
N ILE A 162 -6.15 -21.48 12.11
CA ILE A 162 -6.36 -20.21 12.83
C ILE A 162 -5.10 -19.85 13.60
N LEU A 163 -4.57 -18.66 13.34
CA LEU A 163 -3.37 -18.12 13.98
C LEU A 163 -3.65 -16.72 14.53
N GLY A 164 -3.10 -16.43 15.69
CA GLY A 164 -3.04 -15.08 16.24
C GLY A 164 -1.83 -14.33 15.70
N HIS A 165 -1.89 -13.01 15.67
CA HIS A 165 -0.74 -12.17 15.39
C HIS A 165 -0.79 -10.85 16.14
N VAL A 166 0.38 -10.32 16.44
CA VAL A 166 0.59 -8.95 16.95
C VAL A 166 1.48 -8.22 15.96
N PHE A 167 1.29 -6.92 15.78
CA PHE A 167 2.03 -6.16 14.79
C PHE A 167 2.28 -4.71 15.20
N GLY A 168 3.29 -4.12 14.58
CA GLY A 168 3.55 -2.70 14.57
C GLY A 168 3.90 -2.25 13.16
N ASP A 169 3.21 -1.22 12.68
CA ASP A 169 3.37 -0.66 11.35
C ASP A 169 3.81 0.80 11.43
N ILE A 170 4.69 1.18 10.51
CA ILE A 170 5.11 2.56 10.30
C ILE A 170 5.01 2.92 8.82
N GLY A 171 4.83 4.20 8.52
CA GLY A 171 4.85 4.63 7.13
C GLY A 171 4.69 6.14 6.98
N SER A 172 5.03 6.60 5.79
CA SER A 172 4.82 7.97 5.37
C SER A 172 4.62 8.04 3.86
N LEU A 173 3.98 9.10 3.44
CA LEU A 173 3.59 9.38 2.07
C LEU A 173 3.67 10.89 1.87
N GLY A 174 4.10 11.33 0.71
CA GLY A 174 4.16 12.78 0.48
C GLY A 174 4.46 13.19 -0.95
N SER A 175 4.57 14.51 -1.13
CA SER A 175 4.85 15.21 -2.37
C SER A 175 3.72 15.08 -3.39
N SER A 176 2.73 15.97 -3.30
CA SER A 176 1.84 16.23 -4.43
C SER A 176 2.54 17.14 -5.44
N ASP A 177 2.27 16.97 -6.75
CA ASP A 177 2.90 17.77 -7.80
C ASP A 177 2.43 19.24 -7.78
N LYS A 178 1.22 19.47 -7.28
CA LYS A 178 0.64 20.82 -7.19
C LYS A 178 0.55 21.25 -5.75
N ASP A 179 1.29 22.29 -5.45
CA ASP A 179 1.12 23.08 -4.23
C ASP A 179 0.07 24.16 -4.51
N ALA A 180 -1.17 23.72 -4.69
CA ALA A 180 -2.30 24.62 -5.01
C ALA A 180 -2.72 25.48 -3.81
N GLY A 181 -1.92 25.50 -2.73
CA GLY A 181 -2.25 26.19 -1.47
C GLY A 181 -3.40 25.54 -0.70
N THR A 182 -4.09 24.59 -1.32
CA THR A 182 -5.21 23.85 -0.72
C THR A 182 -4.83 22.42 -0.32
N ILE A 183 -3.60 21.97 -0.61
CA ILE A 183 -3.16 20.62 -0.27
C ILE A 183 -2.35 20.64 1.03
N ARG A 184 -2.83 19.90 2.03
CA ARG A 184 -2.10 19.63 3.26
C ARG A 184 -1.20 18.40 3.07
N ASP A 185 0.12 18.60 3.17
CA ASP A 185 1.13 17.56 3.02
C ASP A 185 2.21 17.73 4.10
N THR A 186 2.04 17.07 5.24
CA THR A 186 2.96 17.16 6.38
C THR A 186 4.19 16.28 6.25
N LYS A 187 4.13 15.22 5.40
CA LYS A 187 5.20 14.24 5.21
C LYS A 187 5.67 13.56 6.51
N SER A 188 4.88 13.66 7.57
CA SER A 188 5.22 13.12 8.89
C SER A 188 5.09 11.60 8.93
N LEU A 189 5.84 10.98 9.82
CA LEU A 189 5.76 9.55 10.09
C LEU A 189 4.44 9.23 10.80
N ARG A 190 3.76 8.18 10.34
CA ARG A 190 2.62 7.57 11.03
C ARG A 190 3.05 6.22 11.58
N ALA A 191 2.45 5.83 12.69
CA ALA A 191 2.66 4.53 13.30
C ALA A 191 1.36 4.00 13.89
N ALA A 192 1.23 2.69 13.84
CA ALA A 192 0.13 1.97 14.49
C ALA A 192 0.63 0.65 15.04
N MET A 193 -0.10 0.12 16.00
CA MET A 193 0.09 -1.24 16.49
C MET A 193 -1.25 -1.93 16.65
N GLY A 194 -1.22 -3.25 16.69
CA GLY A 194 -2.46 -4.00 16.83
C GLY A 194 -2.26 -5.48 17.03
N VAL A 195 -3.40 -6.14 17.14
CA VAL A 195 -3.52 -7.59 17.24
C VAL A 195 -4.52 -8.08 16.22
N GLY A 196 -4.44 -9.33 15.85
CA GLY A 196 -5.40 -9.89 14.91
C GLY A 196 -5.43 -11.41 14.93
N ILE A 197 -6.40 -11.92 14.19
CA ILE A 197 -6.58 -13.34 13.94
C ILE A 197 -6.59 -13.54 12.44
N SER A 198 -5.82 -14.49 11.95
CA SER A 198 -5.83 -14.95 10.57
C SER A 198 -6.35 -16.37 10.50
N TRP A 199 -7.21 -16.65 9.53
CA TRP A 199 -7.79 -17.95 9.28
C TRP A 199 -7.55 -18.37 7.83
N LYS A 200 -6.89 -19.52 7.65
CA LYS A 200 -6.75 -20.17 6.35
C LYS A 200 -8.03 -20.95 6.03
N SER A 201 -9.10 -20.22 5.67
CA SER A 201 -10.39 -20.84 5.40
C SER A 201 -10.39 -21.59 4.06
N PRO A 202 -11.32 -22.55 3.85
CA PRO A 202 -11.50 -23.22 2.55
C PRO A 202 -11.88 -22.28 1.40
N PHE A 203 -12.39 -21.08 1.72
CA PHE A 203 -12.78 -20.03 0.75
C PHE A 203 -11.69 -19.01 0.50
N GLY A 204 -10.53 -19.16 1.13
CA GLY A 204 -9.41 -18.24 1.09
C GLY A 204 -9.04 -17.68 2.47
N PRO A 205 -7.91 -17.01 2.58
CA PRO A 205 -7.47 -16.44 3.84
C PRO A 205 -8.38 -15.27 4.25
N ILE A 206 -8.72 -15.25 5.54
CA ILE A 206 -9.52 -14.20 6.20
C ILE A 206 -8.68 -13.66 7.35
N ALA A 207 -8.68 -12.34 7.53
CA ALA A 207 -8.06 -11.72 8.69
C ALA A 207 -9.01 -10.71 9.34
N ILE A 208 -9.01 -10.70 10.67
CA ILE A 208 -9.68 -9.70 11.50
C ILE A 208 -8.59 -9.04 12.32
N GLU A 209 -8.49 -7.73 12.24
CA GLU A 209 -7.44 -6.97 12.90
C GLU A 209 -8.03 -5.84 13.72
N TRP A 210 -7.55 -5.71 14.94
CA TRP A 210 -7.80 -4.57 15.80
C TRP A 210 -6.51 -3.80 15.94
N SER A 211 -6.53 -2.54 15.52
CA SER A 211 -5.36 -1.68 15.45
C SER A 211 -5.61 -0.32 16.06
N MET A 212 -4.57 0.25 16.64
CA MET A 212 -4.58 1.57 17.27
C MET A 212 -3.48 2.43 16.65
N PRO A 213 -3.80 3.62 16.11
CA PRO A 213 -2.81 4.57 15.66
C PRO A 213 -2.05 5.16 16.86
N LEU A 214 -0.71 5.15 16.77
CA LEU A 214 0.19 5.71 17.78
C LEU A 214 0.68 7.10 17.40
N LEU A 215 1.03 7.27 16.11
CA LEU A 215 1.46 8.54 15.52
C LEU A 215 0.54 8.84 14.34
N LYS A 216 -0.17 9.94 14.41
CA LYS A 216 -1.08 10.43 13.37
C LYS A 216 -1.15 11.94 13.35
N GLU A 217 -1.64 12.49 12.26
CA GLU A 217 -2.05 13.88 12.14
C GLU A 217 -3.56 14.00 12.40
N ASP A 218 -4.02 15.20 12.74
CA ASP A 218 -5.43 15.46 13.07
C ASP A 218 -6.38 15.22 11.89
N PHE A 219 -5.87 15.33 10.66
CA PHE A 219 -6.62 15.10 9.43
C PHE A 219 -6.54 13.66 8.89
N ASP A 220 -5.76 12.78 9.53
CA ASP A 220 -5.69 11.38 9.13
C ASP A 220 -7.00 10.64 9.48
N LYS A 221 -7.45 9.77 8.58
CA LYS A 221 -8.65 8.94 8.79
C LYS A 221 -8.24 7.60 9.37
N THR A 222 -8.69 7.33 10.58
CA THR A 222 -8.33 6.12 11.34
C THR A 222 -9.42 5.05 11.27
N GLU A 223 -9.02 3.79 11.39
CA GLU A 223 -9.89 2.62 11.42
C GLU A 223 -9.37 1.65 12.47
N LEU A 224 -10.20 1.36 13.50
CA LEU A 224 -9.79 0.51 14.62
C LEU A 224 -9.98 -0.98 14.32
N LEU A 225 -11.00 -1.35 13.56
CA LEU A 225 -11.34 -2.73 13.23
C LEU A 225 -11.37 -2.91 11.72
N ARG A 226 -10.65 -3.90 11.23
CA ARG A 226 -10.57 -4.23 9.81
C ARG A 226 -10.85 -5.71 9.59
N PHE A 227 -11.59 -5.96 8.51
CA PHE A 227 -11.83 -7.29 7.97
C PHE A 227 -11.19 -7.38 6.58
N ASP A 228 -10.31 -8.33 6.38
CA ASP A 228 -9.66 -8.57 5.10
C ASP A 228 -9.97 -9.97 4.59
N PHE A 229 -10.28 -10.04 3.30
CA PHE A 229 -10.48 -11.28 2.55
C PHE A 229 -9.45 -11.35 1.42
N GLY A 230 -8.77 -12.48 1.29
CA GLY A 230 -7.80 -12.71 0.22
C GLY A 230 -6.37 -12.83 0.73
N ALA A 231 -5.47 -13.30 -0.16
CA ALA A 231 -4.07 -13.49 0.19
C ALA A 231 -3.34 -12.15 0.24
N ARG A 232 -2.63 -11.90 1.32
CA ARG A 232 -1.62 -10.82 1.44
C ARG A 232 -0.29 -11.37 0.93
N PHE A 233 0.08 -11.02 -0.28
CA PHE A 233 1.37 -11.39 -0.87
C PHE A 233 2.21 -10.17 -1.19
#